data_93d71ce30e502b7ade98f252d3a7dff4
#
_entry.id   93d71ce30e502b7ade98f252d3a7dff4
#
_cell.length_a   1.000
_cell.length_b   1.000
_cell.length_c   1.000
_cell.angle_alpha   90.00
_cell.angle_beta   90.00
_cell.angle_gamma   90.00
#
_symmetry.space_group_name_H-M   'P 1'
#
loop_
_entity.id
_entity.type
_entity.pdbx_description
1 polymer ?
#
loop_
_entity_poly.entity_id
_entity_poly.type
_entity_poly.pdbx_seq_one_letter_code
_entity_poly.pdbx_strand_id
1 'polypeptide(L)'
;AYKNEGDASVWSDLASNLRDIEQLISDEAIHPAYQGFAREIFGPAARKIGWEPKSGEGHLDALLRSTVLSQAGSYHDPDVTAQASERFQKYLQDRETLAPNLRGVVFALAAQSGGKDVYDQIWGLEGETDLAEEKIRLLMSLTRFQRPELLNSTLADSLSAKVRSQDSITLVAGVAANPKGRDLAWEFVKDNWAEFDRRYGGGGFGLMRLVSICSHFNSQEKADEVDSFFAEHPAPAAERTIRQALERVRLNIKWLEQNRQELTDWFAT
;
A
#
# COMPACT_ATOMS: atom_id res chain seq x y z
N ALA A 1 16.15 0.48 -20.43
CA ALA A 1 16.61 1.87 -20.38
C ALA A 1 17.33 2.16 -19.05
N TYR A 2 16.80 1.77 -17.90
CA TYR A 2 17.26 2.17 -16.55
C TYR A 2 18.42 1.39 -15.94
N LYS A 3 19.11 0.49 -16.68
CA LYS A 3 20.18 -0.38 -16.12
C LYS A 3 21.35 0.38 -15.45
N ASN A 4 21.61 1.60 -15.87
CA ASN A 4 22.69 2.43 -15.34
C ASN A 4 22.19 3.65 -14.55
N GLU A 5 20.87 3.72 -14.30
CA GLU A 5 20.31 4.81 -13.51
C GLU A 5 20.77 4.73 -12.05
N GLY A 6 21.18 5.85 -11.49
CA GLY A 6 21.65 5.97 -10.11
C GLY A 6 20.94 7.06 -9.32
N ASP A 7 20.04 7.83 -9.94
CA ASP A 7 19.32 8.91 -9.28
C ASP A 7 18.10 8.36 -8.51
N ALA A 8 18.06 8.63 -7.21
CA ALA A 8 16.99 8.20 -6.33
C ALA A 8 15.62 8.80 -6.73
N SER A 9 15.59 10.02 -7.26
CA SER A 9 14.35 10.68 -7.69
C SER A 9 13.76 10.00 -8.91
N VAL A 10 14.60 9.64 -9.89
CA VAL A 10 14.15 8.89 -11.09
C VAL A 10 13.54 7.54 -10.69
N TRP A 11 14.18 6.81 -9.76
CA TRP A 11 13.65 5.55 -9.27
C TRP A 11 12.36 5.72 -8.46
N SER A 12 12.23 6.81 -7.70
CA SER A 12 11.00 7.14 -6.98
C SER A 12 9.84 7.45 -7.92
N ASP A 13 10.08 8.24 -8.96
CA ASP A 13 9.07 8.57 -9.97
C ASP A 13 8.65 7.33 -10.76
N LEU A 14 9.61 6.50 -11.16
CA LEU A 14 9.33 5.22 -11.82
C LEU A 14 8.49 4.30 -10.94
N ALA A 15 8.83 4.19 -9.66
CA ALA A 15 8.09 3.41 -8.67
C ALA A 15 6.65 3.90 -8.51
N SER A 16 6.45 5.23 -8.46
CA SER A 16 5.12 5.82 -8.35
C SER A 16 4.28 5.54 -9.58
N ASN A 17 4.81 5.83 -10.78
CA ASN A 17 4.11 5.63 -12.04
C ASN A 17 3.73 4.16 -12.27
N LEU A 18 4.63 3.22 -11.98
CA LEU A 18 4.32 1.79 -12.13
C LEU A 18 3.26 1.33 -11.13
N ARG A 19 3.29 1.84 -9.92
CA ARG A 19 2.25 1.54 -8.92
C ARG A 19 0.89 2.10 -9.34
N ASP A 20 0.84 3.31 -9.88
CA ASP A 20 -0.41 3.92 -10.33
C ASP A 20 -1.04 3.09 -11.47
N ILE A 21 -0.23 2.59 -12.41
CA ILE A 21 -0.70 1.67 -13.44
C ILE A 21 -1.17 0.35 -12.82
N GLU A 22 -0.39 -0.25 -11.91
CA GLU A 22 -0.76 -1.49 -11.23
C GLU A 22 -2.11 -1.38 -10.53
N GLN A 23 -2.39 -0.27 -9.85
CA GLN A 23 -3.69 -0.01 -9.21
C GLN A 23 -4.86 -0.10 -10.19
N LEU A 24 -4.67 0.32 -11.44
CA LEU A 24 -5.70 0.29 -12.46
C LEU A 24 -5.92 -1.11 -13.04
N ILE A 25 -4.86 -1.90 -13.16
CA ILE A 25 -4.89 -3.21 -13.84
C ILE A 25 -4.86 -4.40 -12.88
N SER A 26 -4.94 -4.17 -11.57
CA SER A 26 -4.82 -5.22 -10.54
C SER A 26 -5.86 -6.34 -10.68
N ASP A 27 -7.01 -6.04 -11.28
CA ASP A 27 -8.09 -6.99 -11.51
C ASP A 27 -8.11 -7.54 -12.97
N GLU A 28 -7.16 -7.10 -13.81
CA GLU A 28 -7.04 -7.52 -15.19
C GLU A 28 -6.17 -8.79 -15.34
N ALA A 29 -6.47 -9.60 -16.34
CA ALA A 29 -5.73 -10.84 -16.63
C ALA A 29 -4.22 -10.63 -16.89
N ILE A 30 -3.83 -9.42 -17.32
CA ILE A 30 -2.44 -9.04 -17.58
C ILE A 30 -1.63 -8.73 -16.32
N HIS A 31 -2.26 -8.58 -15.15
CA HIS A 31 -1.59 -8.16 -13.92
C HIS A 31 -0.36 -9.01 -13.56
N PRO A 32 -0.38 -10.37 -13.64
CA PRO A 32 0.81 -11.17 -13.37
C PRO A 32 1.97 -10.89 -14.33
N ALA A 33 1.70 -10.65 -15.61
CA ALA A 33 2.71 -10.31 -16.60
C ALA A 33 3.30 -8.91 -16.33
N TYR A 34 2.45 -7.96 -15.95
CA TYR A 34 2.87 -6.64 -15.51
C TYR A 34 3.79 -6.69 -14.30
N GLN A 35 3.45 -7.49 -13.29
CA GLN A 35 4.33 -7.68 -12.12
C GLN A 35 5.69 -8.28 -12.51
N GLY A 36 5.70 -9.23 -13.48
CA GLY A 36 6.92 -9.76 -14.06
C GLY A 36 7.81 -8.67 -14.68
N PHE A 37 7.20 -7.82 -15.50
CA PHE A 37 7.88 -6.68 -16.13
C PHE A 37 8.45 -5.69 -15.09
N ALA A 38 7.67 -5.30 -14.11
CA ALA A 38 8.13 -4.40 -13.05
C ALA A 38 9.29 -5.02 -12.23
N ARG A 39 9.22 -6.33 -11.96
CA ARG A 39 10.31 -7.07 -11.31
C ARG A 39 11.59 -7.07 -12.15
N GLU A 40 11.51 -7.18 -13.48
CA GLU A 40 12.67 -7.08 -14.37
C GLU A 40 13.33 -5.69 -14.35
N ILE A 41 12.57 -4.65 -14.03
CA ILE A 41 13.10 -3.30 -13.87
C ILE A 41 13.80 -3.15 -12.52
N PHE A 42 13.14 -3.50 -11.41
CA PHE A 42 13.64 -3.24 -10.06
C PHE A 42 14.61 -4.31 -9.55
N GLY A 43 14.47 -5.58 -9.94
CA GLY A 43 15.30 -6.67 -9.45
C GLY A 43 16.80 -6.48 -9.69
N PRO A 44 17.26 -6.12 -10.91
CA PRO A 44 18.67 -5.81 -11.15
C PRO A 44 19.20 -4.64 -10.31
N ALA A 45 18.40 -3.59 -10.11
CA ALA A 45 18.76 -2.45 -9.26
C ALA A 45 18.87 -2.86 -7.79
N ALA A 46 17.93 -3.67 -7.28
CA ALA A 46 17.95 -4.21 -5.93
C ALA A 46 19.20 -5.08 -5.68
N ARG A 47 19.55 -5.97 -6.62
CA ARG A 47 20.77 -6.78 -6.52
C ARG A 47 22.05 -5.93 -6.56
N LYS A 48 22.10 -4.89 -7.38
CA LYS A 48 23.27 -3.98 -7.49
C LYS A 48 23.49 -3.18 -6.22
N ILE A 49 22.43 -2.63 -5.63
CA ILE A 49 22.54 -1.79 -4.42
C ILE A 49 22.72 -2.67 -3.17
N GLY A 50 22.01 -3.80 -3.09
CA GLY A 50 22.04 -4.73 -1.96
C GLY A 50 21.37 -4.19 -0.70
N TRP A 51 21.39 -4.99 0.35
CA TRP A 51 20.78 -4.65 1.64
C TRP A 51 21.72 -3.83 2.54
N GLU A 52 23.02 -4.06 2.45
CA GLU A 52 24.00 -3.43 3.33
C GLU A 52 24.56 -2.16 2.70
N PRO A 53 24.68 -1.06 3.48
CA PRO A 53 25.32 0.16 3.00
C PRO A 53 26.80 -0.09 2.69
N LYS A 54 27.28 0.55 1.63
CA LYS A 54 28.69 0.50 1.22
C LYS A 54 29.44 1.72 1.75
N SER A 55 30.75 1.59 1.90
CA SER A 55 31.59 2.73 2.31
C SER A 55 31.47 3.89 1.31
N GLY A 56 31.22 5.09 1.84
CA GLY A 56 31.07 6.31 1.04
C GLY A 56 29.64 6.61 0.57
N GLU A 57 28.64 5.74 0.86
CA GLU A 57 27.25 6.03 0.57
C GLU A 57 26.68 7.13 1.47
N GLY A 58 25.82 7.97 0.87
CA GLY A 58 25.11 9.05 1.54
C GLY A 58 23.62 8.78 1.74
N HIS A 59 22.90 9.83 2.13
CA HIS A 59 21.46 9.75 2.38
C HIS A 59 20.65 9.33 1.14
N LEU A 60 21.02 9.83 -0.04
CA LEU A 60 20.32 9.48 -1.29
C LEU A 60 20.49 8.01 -1.67
N ASP A 61 21.65 7.41 -1.37
CA ASP A 61 21.86 5.97 -1.58
C ASP A 61 20.97 5.15 -0.65
N ALA A 62 20.77 5.60 0.59
CA ALA A 62 19.86 4.94 1.53
C ALA A 62 18.39 5.03 1.08
N LEU A 63 17.97 6.16 0.52
CA LEU A 63 16.62 6.32 -0.07
C LEU A 63 16.46 5.43 -1.29
N LEU A 64 17.43 5.44 -2.20
CA LEU A 64 17.43 4.58 -3.39
C LEU A 64 17.33 3.10 -3.00
N ARG A 65 18.12 2.65 -2.01
CA ARG A 65 18.08 1.28 -1.48
C ARG A 65 16.69 0.91 -1.00
N SER A 66 16.07 1.74 -0.17
CA SER A 66 14.73 1.49 0.35
C SER A 66 13.70 1.42 -0.78
N THR A 67 13.77 2.31 -1.76
CA THR A 67 12.86 2.34 -2.90
C THR A 67 12.99 1.08 -3.75
N VAL A 68 14.19 0.73 -4.21
CA VAL A 68 14.36 -0.40 -5.14
C VAL A 68 14.11 -1.76 -4.47
N LEU A 69 14.51 -1.94 -3.20
CA LEU A 69 14.21 -3.15 -2.44
C LEU A 69 12.72 -3.30 -2.19
N SER A 70 12.04 -2.21 -1.79
CA SER A 70 10.59 -2.22 -1.59
C SER A 70 9.86 -2.59 -2.87
N GLN A 71 10.21 -2.00 -4.01
CA GLN A 71 9.54 -2.26 -5.27
C GLN A 71 9.84 -3.69 -5.79
N ALA A 72 11.10 -4.11 -5.79
CA ALA A 72 11.45 -5.46 -6.21
C ALA A 72 10.69 -6.53 -5.39
N GLY A 73 10.64 -6.36 -4.06
CA GLY A 73 9.90 -7.27 -3.19
C GLY A 73 8.39 -7.17 -3.38
N SER A 74 7.82 -5.98 -3.60
CA SER A 74 6.38 -5.80 -3.88
C SER A 74 5.96 -6.52 -5.16
N TYR A 75 6.84 -6.58 -6.16
CA TYR A 75 6.65 -7.34 -7.39
C TYR A 75 7.16 -8.78 -7.30
N HIS A 76 7.28 -9.31 -6.08
CA HIS A 76 7.61 -10.71 -5.80
C HIS A 76 8.98 -11.17 -6.33
N ASP A 77 10.02 -10.32 -6.26
CA ASP A 77 11.39 -10.80 -6.47
C ASP A 77 11.74 -11.83 -5.38
N PRO A 78 12.05 -13.09 -5.75
CA PRO A 78 12.17 -14.18 -4.79
C PRO A 78 13.34 -13.97 -3.82
N ASP A 79 14.46 -13.43 -4.31
CA ASP A 79 15.65 -13.20 -3.49
C ASP A 79 15.41 -12.08 -2.47
N VAL A 80 14.79 -11.00 -2.91
CA VAL A 80 14.46 -9.85 -2.04
C VAL A 80 13.44 -10.26 -0.99
N THR A 81 12.40 -11.00 -1.38
CA THR A 81 11.36 -11.46 -0.45
C THR A 81 11.91 -12.43 0.60
N ALA A 82 12.74 -13.40 0.18
CA ALA A 82 13.37 -14.34 1.11
C ALA A 82 14.28 -13.62 2.11
N GLN A 83 15.12 -12.70 1.63
CA GLN A 83 16.01 -11.91 2.48
C GLN A 83 15.26 -10.98 3.43
N ALA A 84 14.12 -10.39 3.00
CA ALA A 84 13.27 -9.58 3.88
C ALA A 84 12.69 -10.43 5.02
N SER A 85 12.18 -11.62 4.72
CA SER A 85 11.66 -12.56 5.71
C SER A 85 12.73 -12.99 6.72
N GLU A 86 13.95 -13.33 6.24
CA GLU A 86 15.07 -13.67 7.13
C GLU A 86 15.46 -12.51 8.05
N ARG A 87 15.55 -11.28 7.51
CA ARG A 87 15.86 -10.06 8.28
C ARG A 87 14.79 -9.75 9.31
N PHE A 88 13.53 -9.98 8.98
CA PHE A 88 12.43 -9.84 9.93
C PHE A 88 12.59 -10.81 11.10
N GLN A 89 12.88 -12.08 10.85
CA GLN A 89 13.09 -13.08 11.90
C GLN A 89 14.32 -12.75 12.78
N LYS A 90 15.41 -12.24 12.21
CA LYS A 90 16.57 -11.77 12.96
C LYS A 90 16.23 -10.57 13.84
N TYR A 91 15.47 -9.62 13.29
CA TYR A 91 15.01 -8.44 14.02
C TYR A 91 14.12 -8.78 15.23
N LEU A 92 13.31 -9.83 15.15
CA LEU A 92 12.52 -10.30 16.30
C LEU A 92 13.40 -10.77 17.46
N GLN A 93 14.57 -11.32 17.16
CA GLN A 93 15.53 -11.80 18.16
C GLN A 93 16.41 -10.66 18.70
N ASP A 94 16.87 -9.79 17.81
CA ASP A 94 17.75 -8.66 18.15
C ASP A 94 17.42 -7.45 17.24
N ARG A 95 16.92 -6.37 17.86
CA ARG A 95 16.50 -5.13 17.20
C ARG A 95 17.63 -4.39 16.48
N GLU A 96 18.88 -4.60 16.90
CA GLU A 96 20.06 -3.94 16.31
C GLU A 96 20.49 -4.58 14.98
N THR A 97 19.96 -5.74 14.63
CA THR A 97 20.28 -6.45 13.38
C THR A 97 19.70 -5.79 12.13
N LEU A 98 18.81 -4.80 12.29
CA LEU A 98 18.13 -4.14 11.17
C LEU A 98 18.22 -2.61 11.28
N ALA A 99 18.88 -2.01 10.31
CA ALA A 99 19.04 -0.56 10.22
C ALA A 99 17.65 0.14 10.15
N PRO A 100 17.45 1.26 10.88
CA PRO A 100 16.16 1.94 10.98
C PRO A 100 15.51 2.31 9.65
N ASN A 101 16.31 2.71 8.65
CA ASN A 101 15.85 3.08 7.31
C ASN A 101 15.34 1.89 6.47
N LEU A 102 15.64 0.64 6.86
CA LEU A 102 15.18 -0.57 6.18
C LEU A 102 14.01 -1.25 6.90
N ARG A 103 13.68 -0.86 8.13
CA ARG A 103 12.60 -1.49 8.92
C ARG A 103 11.28 -1.47 8.17
N GLY A 104 10.90 -0.32 7.58
CA GLY A 104 9.65 -0.22 6.81
C GLY A 104 9.59 -1.16 5.61
N VAL A 105 10.70 -1.34 4.89
CA VAL A 105 10.81 -2.29 3.78
C VAL A 105 10.65 -3.71 4.27
N VAL A 106 11.42 -4.09 5.28
CA VAL A 106 11.43 -5.46 5.83
C VAL A 106 10.07 -5.84 6.41
N PHE A 107 9.45 -4.96 7.19
CA PHE A 107 8.13 -5.22 7.78
C PHE A 107 7.04 -5.36 6.71
N ALA A 108 7.02 -4.47 5.73
CA ALA A 108 6.06 -4.52 4.63
C ALA A 108 6.18 -5.79 3.79
N LEU A 109 7.40 -6.21 3.45
CA LEU A 109 7.64 -7.40 2.64
C LEU A 109 7.42 -8.69 3.44
N ALA A 110 7.76 -8.72 4.73
CA ALA A 110 7.43 -9.82 5.62
C ALA A 110 5.92 -9.99 5.77
N ALA A 111 5.16 -8.90 5.90
CA ALA A 111 3.71 -8.92 5.94
C ALA A 111 3.11 -9.40 4.61
N GLN A 112 3.60 -8.92 3.47
CA GLN A 112 3.11 -9.30 2.15
C GLN A 112 3.21 -10.81 1.90
N SER A 113 4.28 -11.44 2.33
CA SER A 113 4.52 -12.88 2.16
C SER A 113 4.08 -13.74 3.35
N GLY A 114 3.78 -13.09 4.49
CA GLY A 114 3.53 -13.75 5.76
C GLY A 114 2.10 -14.24 5.99
N GLY A 115 1.95 -15.00 7.07
CA GLY A 115 0.67 -15.50 7.58
C GLY A 115 0.28 -14.86 8.92
N LYS A 116 -0.62 -15.57 9.64
CA LYS A 116 -1.12 -15.13 10.94
C LYS A 116 -0.02 -14.97 12.00
N ASP A 117 1.00 -15.79 11.94
CA ASP A 117 2.18 -15.73 12.80
C ASP A 117 2.94 -14.41 12.64
N VAL A 118 3.22 -13.99 11.40
CA VAL A 118 3.85 -12.68 11.11
C VAL A 118 2.93 -11.53 11.54
N TYR A 119 1.62 -11.66 11.32
CA TYR A 119 0.62 -10.68 11.75
C TYR A 119 0.67 -10.45 13.26
N ASP A 120 0.70 -11.53 14.04
CA ASP A 120 0.77 -11.46 15.50
C ASP A 120 2.11 -10.91 15.99
N GLN A 121 3.21 -11.27 15.32
CA GLN A 121 4.54 -10.71 15.62
C GLN A 121 4.59 -9.20 15.38
N ILE A 122 3.99 -8.69 14.29
CA ILE A 122 3.93 -7.24 14.02
C ILE A 122 3.11 -6.52 15.09
N TRP A 123 1.98 -7.08 15.53
CA TRP A 123 1.21 -6.53 16.65
C TRP A 123 1.98 -6.58 17.97
N GLY A 124 2.75 -7.64 18.22
CA GLY A 124 3.65 -7.71 19.36
C GLY A 124 4.66 -6.57 19.38
N LEU A 125 5.32 -6.33 18.24
CA LEU A 125 6.27 -5.23 18.05
C LEU A 125 5.63 -3.85 18.27
N GLU A 126 4.40 -3.65 17.80
CA GLU A 126 3.66 -2.38 17.99
C GLU A 126 3.40 -2.11 19.46
N GLY A 127 3.05 -3.14 20.23
CA GLY A 127 2.82 -3.03 21.66
C GLY A 127 4.10 -2.80 22.50
N GLU A 128 5.26 -3.17 21.96
CA GLU A 128 6.57 -3.03 22.66
C GLU A 128 7.21 -1.65 22.48
N THR A 129 6.77 -0.84 21.51
CA THR A 129 7.39 0.46 21.22
C THR A 129 6.51 1.63 21.65
N ASP A 130 7.12 2.69 22.20
CA ASP A 130 6.45 3.96 22.46
C ASP A 130 6.74 5.01 21.38
N LEU A 131 7.61 4.71 20.42
CA LEU A 131 7.97 5.62 19.33
C LEU A 131 6.83 5.70 18.32
N ALA A 132 6.20 6.87 18.19
CA ALA A 132 5.06 7.08 17.30
C ALA A 132 5.37 6.76 15.83
N GLU A 133 6.59 7.05 15.37
CA GLU A 133 7.04 6.72 14.01
C GLU A 133 7.13 5.21 13.79
N GLU A 134 7.63 4.46 14.76
CA GLU A 134 7.73 3.01 14.65
C GLU A 134 6.34 2.36 14.73
N LYS A 135 5.44 2.86 15.60
CA LYS A 135 4.05 2.41 15.64
C LYS A 135 3.37 2.54 14.29
N ILE A 136 3.44 3.72 13.66
CA ILE A 136 2.82 3.93 12.35
C ILE A 136 3.45 3.05 11.27
N ARG A 137 4.76 2.81 11.31
CA ARG A 137 5.46 1.92 10.39
C ARG A 137 4.97 0.47 10.51
N LEU A 138 4.80 -0.03 11.73
CA LEU A 138 4.26 -1.36 12.00
C LEU A 138 2.80 -1.46 11.58
N LEU A 139 1.96 -0.49 11.95
CA LEU A 139 0.56 -0.44 11.53
C LEU A 139 0.42 -0.45 10.00
N MET A 140 1.23 0.34 9.30
CA MET A 140 1.21 0.37 7.83
C MET A 140 1.66 -0.95 7.20
N SER A 141 2.53 -1.72 7.86
CA SER A 141 2.89 -3.04 7.35
C SER A 141 1.72 -4.04 7.44
N LEU A 142 0.81 -3.91 8.42
CA LEU A 142 -0.39 -4.74 8.52
C LEU A 142 -1.32 -4.60 7.30
N THR A 143 -1.27 -3.48 6.60
CA THR A 143 -2.07 -3.25 5.39
C THR A 143 -1.53 -3.98 4.15
N ARG A 144 -0.35 -4.61 4.27
CA ARG A 144 0.33 -5.27 3.15
C ARG A 144 0.02 -6.76 3.03
N PHE A 145 -0.65 -7.34 4.01
CA PHE A 145 -1.05 -8.75 3.94
C PHE A 145 -1.90 -9.02 2.69
N GLN A 146 -1.78 -10.27 2.16
CA GLN A 146 -2.51 -10.68 0.96
C GLN A 146 -3.72 -11.56 1.27
N ARG A 147 -3.95 -11.86 2.55
CA ARG A 147 -5.05 -12.70 3.03
C ARG A 147 -6.20 -11.83 3.50
N PRO A 148 -7.41 -11.98 2.92
CA PRO A 148 -8.59 -11.19 3.26
C PRO A 148 -8.92 -11.21 4.76
N GLU A 149 -8.75 -12.34 5.43
CA GLU A 149 -9.04 -12.47 6.86
C GLU A 149 -8.12 -11.60 7.73
N LEU A 150 -6.86 -11.41 7.34
CA LEU A 150 -5.92 -10.54 8.07
C LEU A 150 -6.20 -9.07 7.80
N LEU A 151 -6.57 -8.72 6.57
CA LEU A 151 -6.99 -7.37 6.21
C LEU A 151 -8.28 -6.97 6.93
N ASN A 152 -9.28 -7.88 7.02
CA ASN A 152 -10.48 -7.65 7.80
C ASN A 152 -10.20 -7.48 9.30
N SER A 153 -9.28 -8.27 9.87
CA SER A 153 -8.83 -8.08 11.25
C SER A 153 -8.17 -6.71 11.44
N THR A 154 -7.34 -6.26 10.48
CA THR A 154 -6.71 -4.94 10.49
C THR A 154 -7.74 -3.81 10.43
N LEU A 155 -8.77 -3.95 9.60
CA LEU A 155 -9.88 -3.00 9.52
C LEU A 155 -10.67 -2.95 10.84
N ALA A 156 -11.02 -4.08 11.42
CA ALA A 156 -11.73 -4.15 12.70
C ALA A 156 -10.90 -3.51 13.83
N ASP A 157 -9.60 -3.79 13.89
CA ASP A 157 -8.69 -3.20 14.86
C ASP A 157 -8.56 -1.67 14.70
N SER A 158 -8.75 -1.12 13.49
CA SER A 158 -8.67 0.32 13.23
C SER A 158 -9.69 1.16 14.02
N LEU A 159 -10.83 0.62 14.37
CA LEU A 159 -11.85 1.28 15.20
C LEU A 159 -11.80 0.87 16.67
N SER A 160 -10.94 -0.07 17.04
CA SER A 160 -10.78 -0.57 18.41
C SER A 160 -9.86 0.33 19.27
N ALA A 161 -9.74 0.01 20.55
CA ALA A 161 -8.82 0.68 21.46
C ALA A 161 -7.33 0.38 21.20
N LYS A 162 -7.01 -0.58 20.33
CA LYS A 162 -5.63 -0.91 19.95
C LYS A 162 -4.99 0.19 19.08
N VAL A 163 -5.81 0.87 18.28
CA VAL A 163 -5.34 1.88 17.32
C VAL A 163 -5.76 3.26 17.78
N ARG A 164 -4.81 4.20 17.84
CA ARG A 164 -5.11 5.60 18.19
C ARG A 164 -6.05 6.19 17.13
N SER A 165 -7.03 6.98 17.54
CA SER A 165 -8.01 7.59 16.62
C SER A 165 -7.37 8.34 15.46
N GLN A 166 -6.23 8.99 15.67
CA GLN A 166 -5.49 9.70 14.62
C GLN A 166 -4.91 8.77 13.55
N ASP A 167 -4.64 7.50 13.87
CA ASP A 167 -4.04 6.50 12.97
C ASP A 167 -5.10 5.62 12.30
N SER A 168 -6.32 5.59 12.83
CA SER A 168 -7.45 4.77 12.35
C SER A 168 -7.68 4.92 10.84
N ILE A 169 -7.89 6.16 10.37
CA ILE A 169 -8.12 6.42 8.94
C ILE A 169 -6.91 6.08 8.08
N THR A 170 -5.71 6.28 8.60
CA THR A 170 -4.47 5.93 7.89
C THR A 170 -4.41 4.42 7.62
N LEU A 171 -4.83 3.63 8.61
CA LEU A 171 -4.88 2.17 8.50
C LEU A 171 -5.93 1.71 7.49
N VAL A 172 -7.16 2.27 7.56
CA VAL A 172 -8.23 1.99 6.58
C VAL A 172 -7.79 2.35 5.16
N ALA A 173 -7.22 3.55 4.97
CA ALA A 173 -6.71 3.99 3.67
C ALA A 173 -5.56 3.10 3.16
N GLY A 174 -4.70 2.61 4.06
CA GLY A 174 -3.65 1.67 3.72
C GLY A 174 -4.18 0.32 3.22
N VAL A 175 -5.24 -0.21 3.85
CA VAL A 175 -5.93 -1.42 3.39
C VAL A 175 -6.61 -1.17 2.05
N ALA A 176 -7.27 -0.02 1.85
CA ALA A 176 -7.90 0.35 0.58
C ALA A 176 -6.90 0.48 -0.58
N ALA A 177 -5.66 0.88 -0.30
CA ALA A 177 -4.59 0.95 -1.29
C ALA A 177 -4.00 -0.43 -1.66
N ASN A 178 -4.33 -1.48 -0.92
CA ASN A 178 -3.98 -2.85 -1.25
C ASN A 178 -5.05 -3.42 -2.20
N PRO A 179 -4.70 -3.92 -3.40
CA PRO A 179 -5.69 -4.49 -4.33
C PRO A 179 -6.60 -5.57 -3.68
N LYS A 180 -6.04 -6.39 -2.77
CA LYS A 180 -6.82 -7.41 -2.04
C LYS A 180 -7.69 -6.85 -0.91
N GLY A 181 -7.47 -5.59 -0.53
CA GLY A 181 -8.17 -4.92 0.56
C GLY A 181 -9.13 -3.83 0.11
N ARG A 182 -9.10 -3.42 -1.17
CA ARG A 182 -9.87 -2.29 -1.70
C ARG A 182 -11.37 -2.40 -1.40
N ASP A 183 -11.97 -3.49 -1.84
CA ASP A 183 -13.40 -3.73 -1.59
C ASP A 183 -13.70 -3.97 -0.12
N LEU A 184 -12.84 -4.70 0.58
CA LEU A 184 -13.01 -4.94 2.01
C LEU A 184 -13.03 -3.62 2.81
N ALA A 185 -12.13 -2.70 2.48
CA ALA A 185 -12.09 -1.39 3.13
C ALA A 185 -13.33 -0.56 2.84
N TRP A 186 -13.86 -0.62 1.63
CA TRP A 186 -15.07 0.10 1.27
C TRP A 186 -16.30 -0.48 1.96
N GLU A 187 -16.49 -1.81 1.97
CA GLU A 187 -17.56 -2.45 2.73
C GLU A 187 -17.48 -2.09 4.22
N PHE A 188 -16.28 -2.18 4.81
CA PHE A 188 -16.05 -1.80 6.20
C PHE A 188 -16.42 -0.34 6.49
N VAL A 189 -16.10 0.58 5.58
CA VAL A 189 -16.47 2.00 5.73
C VAL A 189 -17.98 2.18 5.68
N LYS A 190 -18.68 1.51 4.76
CA LYS A 190 -20.15 1.57 4.68
C LYS A 190 -20.80 1.04 5.95
N ASP A 191 -20.38 -0.16 6.39
CA ASP A 191 -20.92 -0.81 7.59
C ASP A 191 -20.70 -0.01 8.88
N ASN A 192 -19.64 0.79 8.92
CA ASN A 192 -19.24 1.57 10.09
C ASN A 192 -19.39 3.09 9.88
N TRP A 193 -20.15 3.53 8.86
CA TRP A 193 -20.24 4.94 8.49
C TRP A 193 -20.65 5.84 9.64
N ALA A 194 -21.65 5.43 10.43
CA ALA A 194 -22.11 6.21 11.58
C ALA A 194 -21.00 6.50 12.60
N GLU A 195 -20.08 5.55 12.82
CA GLU A 195 -18.95 5.74 13.73
C GLU A 195 -17.86 6.63 13.10
N PHE A 196 -17.60 6.50 11.81
CA PHE A 196 -16.68 7.40 11.11
C PHE A 196 -17.20 8.84 11.06
N ASP A 197 -18.48 9.03 10.77
CA ASP A 197 -19.11 10.34 10.78
C ASP A 197 -19.11 10.95 12.18
N ARG A 198 -19.43 10.16 13.21
CA ARG A 198 -19.34 10.61 14.61
C ARG A 198 -17.93 11.06 15.01
N ARG A 199 -16.88 10.35 14.57
CA ARG A 199 -15.47 10.68 14.93
C ARG A 199 -14.92 11.83 14.11
N TYR A 200 -15.26 11.93 12.83
CA TYR A 200 -14.57 12.78 11.85
C TYR A 200 -15.50 13.69 11.05
N GLY A 201 -16.83 13.54 11.15
CA GLY A 201 -17.83 14.30 10.37
C GLY A 201 -17.87 15.79 10.70
N GLY A 202 -17.35 16.19 11.86
CA GLY A 202 -17.24 17.61 12.24
C GLY A 202 -16.27 18.45 11.38
N GLY A 203 -15.67 17.86 10.38
CA GLY A 203 -14.72 18.49 9.46
C GLY A 203 -13.27 18.10 9.75
N GLY A 204 -12.38 18.50 8.84
CA GLY A 204 -10.95 18.19 8.91
C GLY A 204 -10.50 17.14 7.90
N PHE A 205 -9.19 16.90 7.86
CA PHE A 205 -8.56 16.04 6.86
C PHE A 205 -8.92 14.55 6.99
N GLY A 206 -9.40 14.12 8.18
CA GLY A 206 -9.70 12.72 8.44
C GLY A 206 -10.81 12.18 7.54
N LEU A 207 -11.98 12.85 7.53
CA LEU A 207 -13.11 12.43 6.69
C LEU A 207 -12.77 12.52 5.20
N MET A 208 -12.07 13.59 4.77
CA MET A 208 -11.64 13.74 3.38
C MET A 208 -10.74 12.58 2.95
N ARG A 209 -9.78 12.19 3.81
CA ARG A 209 -8.90 11.06 3.53
C ARG A 209 -9.65 9.73 3.48
N LEU A 210 -10.61 9.53 4.38
CA LEU A 210 -11.46 8.33 4.37
C LEU A 210 -12.23 8.22 3.05
N VAL A 211 -12.91 9.28 2.65
CA VAL A 211 -13.70 9.31 1.41
C VAL A 211 -12.82 9.14 0.17
N SER A 212 -11.59 9.64 0.20
CA SER A 212 -10.67 9.52 -0.94
C SER A 212 -10.29 8.08 -1.32
N ILE A 213 -10.55 7.08 -0.44
CA ILE A 213 -10.31 5.67 -0.77
C ILE A 213 -11.12 5.21 -1.99
N CYS A 214 -12.29 5.82 -2.22
CA CYS A 214 -13.14 5.51 -3.38
C CYS A 214 -12.45 5.82 -4.72
N SER A 215 -11.45 6.70 -4.74
CA SER A 215 -10.69 7.02 -5.96
C SER A 215 -9.86 5.86 -6.52
N HIS A 216 -9.70 4.77 -5.78
CA HIS A 216 -9.01 3.57 -6.23
C HIS A 216 -9.86 2.66 -7.13
N PHE A 217 -11.18 2.89 -7.20
CA PHE A 217 -12.05 2.12 -8.07
C PHE A 217 -11.87 2.45 -9.55
N ASN A 218 -12.28 1.50 -10.41
CA ASN A 218 -12.06 1.56 -11.86
C ASN A 218 -13.20 0.93 -12.66
N SER A 219 -14.41 0.80 -12.06
CA SER A 219 -15.61 0.29 -12.73
C SER A 219 -16.81 1.21 -12.54
N GLN A 220 -17.74 1.20 -13.53
CA GLN A 220 -18.96 2.00 -13.46
C GLN A 220 -19.86 1.56 -12.31
N GLU A 221 -19.91 0.24 -12.03
CA GLU A 221 -20.66 -0.31 -10.91
C GLU A 221 -20.23 0.31 -9.58
N LYS A 222 -18.91 0.40 -9.35
CA LYS A 222 -18.37 1.03 -8.13
C LYS A 222 -18.58 2.55 -8.09
N ALA A 223 -18.55 3.22 -9.25
CA ALA A 223 -18.89 4.65 -9.29
C ALA A 223 -20.34 4.88 -8.87
N ASP A 224 -21.27 4.08 -9.39
CA ASP A 224 -22.70 4.19 -9.07
C ASP A 224 -22.98 3.82 -7.62
N GLU A 225 -22.29 2.82 -7.08
CA GLU A 225 -22.37 2.42 -5.67
C GLU A 225 -21.92 3.54 -4.74
N VAL A 226 -20.78 4.18 -5.02
CA VAL A 226 -20.25 5.32 -4.23
C VAL A 226 -21.20 6.51 -4.29
N ASP A 227 -21.71 6.85 -5.48
CA ASP A 227 -22.63 7.97 -5.67
C ASP A 227 -23.94 7.75 -4.88
N SER A 228 -24.52 6.54 -4.98
CA SER A 228 -25.73 6.15 -4.26
C SER A 228 -25.52 6.18 -2.76
N PHE A 229 -24.39 5.67 -2.27
CA PHE A 229 -24.08 5.65 -0.84
C PHE A 229 -24.03 7.07 -0.26
N PHE A 230 -23.35 8.01 -0.91
CA PHE A 230 -23.26 9.39 -0.41
C PHE A 230 -24.52 10.23 -0.67
N ALA A 231 -25.41 9.80 -1.57
CA ALA A 231 -26.74 10.38 -1.68
C ALA A 231 -27.61 10.05 -0.43
N GLU A 232 -27.46 8.83 0.11
CA GLU A 232 -28.17 8.38 1.32
C GLU A 232 -27.46 8.80 2.61
N HIS A 233 -26.14 9.01 2.57
CA HIS A 233 -25.29 9.37 3.70
C HIS A 233 -24.52 10.66 3.41
N PRO A 234 -25.18 11.84 3.43
CA PRO A 234 -24.52 13.10 3.10
C PRO A 234 -23.33 13.42 4.01
N ALA A 235 -22.21 13.79 3.41
CA ALA A 235 -20.98 14.19 4.10
C ALA A 235 -20.56 15.60 3.67
N PRO A 236 -21.22 16.68 4.14
CA PRO A 236 -20.99 18.04 3.66
C PRO A 236 -19.54 18.49 3.76
N ALA A 237 -18.85 18.10 4.84
CA ALA A 237 -17.43 18.43 5.05
C ALA A 237 -16.48 17.77 4.02
N ALA A 238 -16.92 16.72 3.33
CA ALA A 238 -16.13 15.98 2.33
C ALA A 238 -16.75 16.04 0.91
N GLU A 239 -17.81 16.81 0.68
CA GLU A 239 -18.55 16.85 -0.60
C GLU A 239 -17.65 17.07 -1.81
N ARG A 240 -16.68 18.00 -1.70
CA ARG A 240 -15.70 18.23 -2.76
C ARG A 240 -14.83 16.99 -3.02
N THR A 241 -14.41 16.31 -1.96
CA THR A 241 -13.57 15.11 -2.06
C THR A 241 -14.34 13.95 -2.70
N ILE A 242 -15.62 13.79 -2.38
CA ILE A 242 -16.50 12.79 -3.02
C ILE A 242 -16.56 13.03 -4.53
N ARG A 243 -16.83 14.26 -4.95
CA ARG A 243 -16.86 14.62 -6.37
C ARG A 243 -15.53 14.34 -7.07
N GLN A 244 -14.40 14.69 -6.43
CA GLN A 244 -13.07 14.42 -6.96
C GLN A 244 -12.78 12.92 -7.04
N ALA A 245 -13.21 12.14 -6.05
CA ALA A 245 -13.06 10.68 -6.09
C ALA A 245 -13.85 10.05 -7.24
N LEU A 246 -15.10 10.44 -7.41
CA LEU A 246 -15.95 9.97 -8.54
C LEU A 246 -15.39 10.39 -9.91
N GLU A 247 -14.86 11.62 -10.01
CA GLU A 247 -14.17 12.05 -11.23
C GLU A 247 -12.95 11.18 -11.53
N ARG A 248 -12.14 10.86 -10.50
CA ARG A 248 -10.99 9.96 -10.64
C ARG A 248 -11.43 8.57 -11.10
N VAL A 249 -12.49 8.00 -10.52
CA VAL A 249 -13.03 6.70 -10.97
C VAL A 249 -13.39 6.73 -12.44
N ARG A 250 -14.09 7.76 -12.90
CA ARG A 250 -14.44 7.91 -14.33
C ARG A 250 -13.20 8.01 -15.23
N LEU A 251 -12.17 8.71 -14.77
CA LEU A 251 -10.88 8.78 -15.49
C LEU A 251 -10.18 7.40 -15.52
N ASN A 252 -10.22 6.66 -14.42
CA ASN A 252 -9.67 5.30 -14.34
C ASN A 252 -10.38 4.36 -15.35
N ILE A 253 -11.71 4.39 -15.39
CA ILE A 253 -12.52 3.61 -16.34
C ILE A 253 -12.12 3.95 -17.78
N LYS A 254 -12.13 5.24 -18.12
CA LYS A 254 -11.77 5.70 -19.47
C LYS A 254 -10.35 5.29 -19.87
N TRP A 255 -9.40 5.39 -18.93
CA TRP A 255 -8.02 4.99 -19.18
C TRP A 255 -7.92 3.50 -19.47
N LEU A 256 -8.62 2.65 -18.69
CA LEU A 256 -8.67 1.20 -18.92
C LEU A 256 -9.30 0.87 -20.28
N GLU A 257 -10.43 1.48 -20.62
CA GLU A 257 -11.09 1.27 -21.91
C GLU A 257 -10.16 1.60 -23.08
N GLN A 258 -9.38 2.66 -22.98
CA GLN A 258 -8.49 3.11 -24.04
C GLN A 258 -7.21 2.26 -24.17
N ASN A 259 -6.70 1.70 -23.07
CA ASN A 259 -5.36 1.11 -23.05
C ASN A 259 -5.36 -0.42 -22.85
N ARG A 260 -6.49 -1.03 -22.43
CA ARG A 260 -6.56 -2.46 -22.09
C ARG A 260 -6.06 -3.36 -23.23
N GLN A 261 -6.52 -3.12 -24.46
CA GLN A 261 -6.15 -3.97 -25.59
C GLN A 261 -4.66 -3.84 -25.93
N GLU A 262 -4.15 -2.62 -26.00
CA GLU A 262 -2.73 -2.36 -26.29
C GLU A 262 -1.82 -2.99 -25.24
N LEU A 263 -2.16 -2.86 -23.95
CA LEU A 263 -1.42 -3.50 -22.87
C LEU A 263 -1.48 -5.03 -22.96
N THR A 264 -2.66 -5.58 -23.27
CA THR A 264 -2.83 -7.03 -23.44
C THR A 264 -1.94 -7.55 -24.56
N ASP A 265 -1.95 -6.90 -25.71
CA ASP A 265 -1.13 -7.28 -26.87
C ASP A 265 0.37 -7.16 -26.56
N TRP A 266 0.75 -6.10 -25.85
CA TRP A 266 2.15 -5.88 -25.47
C TRP A 266 2.70 -6.95 -24.49
N PHE A 267 1.88 -7.39 -23.53
CA PHE A 267 2.29 -8.43 -22.58
C PHE A 267 2.13 -9.85 -23.11
N ALA A 268 1.45 -10.04 -24.28
CA ALA A 268 1.35 -11.35 -24.93
C ALA A 268 2.56 -11.68 -25.85
N THR A 269 3.43 -10.68 -26.11
CA THR A 269 4.64 -10.82 -26.93
C THR A 269 5.87 -11.12 -26.08
#